data_d1596b59418856d9d6633ad4613283f9
#
_entry.id   d1596b59418856d9d6633ad4613283f9
#
_cell.length_a   1.000
_cell.length_b   1.000
_cell.length_c   1.000
_cell.angle_alpha   90.00
_cell.angle_beta   90.00
_cell.angle_gamma   90.00
#
_symmetry.space_group_name_H-M   'P 1'
#
loop_
_entity.id
_entity.type
_entity.pdbx_description
1 polymer ?
#
loop_
_entity_poly.entity_id
_entity_poly.type
_entity_poly.pdbx_seq_one_letter_code
_entity_poly.pdbx_strand_id
1 'polypeptide(L)'
;TLRYNRGEGFTFPNGCHVAEVEIDPETGVIEILNYCATDDCGRVINPLLASVQVHGGVVQGLGQALYEHAVYDDDGQLVSGSFMDYAMPRADQVADVAVDFNEVLDPNNELGVKGIGEGGACAAPSAVVNAVLDAMACRGVETIDMPMTPLRVWQALQEQDSRQSE
;
A
#
# COMPACT_ATOMS: atom_id res chain seq x y z
N THR A 1 0.70 39.21 -16.28
CA THR A 1 -0.73 38.86 -16.41
C THR A 1 -0.87 37.43 -15.93
N LEU A 2 -1.53 37.23 -14.79
CA LEU A 2 -1.85 35.89 -14.28
C LEU A 2 -3.01 35.36 -15.13
N ARG A 3 -2.82 34.24 -15.84
CA ARG A 3 -3.92 33.53 -16.48
C ARG A 3 -4.31 32.34 -15.60
N TYR A 4 -5.55 32.33 -15.19
CA TYR A 4 -6.14 31.21 -14.46
C TYR A 4 -6.83 30.30 -15.47
N ASN A 5 -6.36 29.10 -15.65
CA ASN A 5 -7.07 28.08 -16.41
C ASN A 5 -7.92 27.26 -15.42
N ARG A 6 -9.23 27.34 -15.50
CA ARG A 6 -10.15 26.44 -14.81
C ARG A 6 -10.45 25.28 -15.76
N GLY A 7 -10.01 24.08 -15.42
CA GLY A 7 -10.50 22.89 -16.08
C GLY A 7 -12.02 22.77 -16.00
N GLU A 8 -12.64 22.27 -17.03
CA GLU A 8 -14.12 22.17 -17.13
C GLU A 8 -14.70 20.99 -16.32
N GLY A 9 -13.85 20.15 -15.70
CA GLY A 9 -14.28 18.97 -14.93
C GLY A 9 -13.21 18.43 -13.99
N PHE A 10 -13.55 17.35 -13.29
CA PHE A 10 -12.62 16.60 -12.48
C PHE A 10 -11.81 15.64 -13.35
N THR A 11 -10.59 15.35 -12.94
CA THR A 11 -9.75 14.30 -13.53
C THR A 11 -9.78 13.06 -12.63
N PHE A 12 -9.77 11.88 -13.21
CA PHE A 12 -9.84 10.62 -12.48
C PHE A 12 -8.63 9.75 -12.84
N PRO A 13 -7.51 9.87 -12.09
CA PRO A 13 -6.43 8.90 -12.18
C PRO A 13 -6.95 7.53 -11.75
N ASN A 14 -6.36 6.49 -12.29
CA ASN A 14 -6.68 5.11 -11.94
C ASN A 14 -5.45 4.24 -12.16
N GLY A 15 -5.48 2.99 -11.70
CA GLY A 15 -4.36 2.08 -11.86
C GLY A 15 -4.69 0.69 -11.39
N CYS A 16 -3.69 -0.18 -11.48
CA CYS A 16 -3.73 -1.54 -10.99
C CYS A 16 -2.39 -1.87 -10.33
N HIS A 17 -2.45 -2.37 -9.09
CA HIS A 17 -1.29 -2.81 -8.34
C HIS A 17 -1.36 -4.30 -8.05
N VAL A 18 -0.21 -4.96 -8.11
CA VAL A 18 -0.07 -6.38 -7.82
C VAL A 18 1.10 -6.56 -6.86
N ALA A 19 0.85 -7.29 -5.78
CA ALA A 19 1.87 -7.66 -4.81
C ALA A 19 2.02 -9.19 -4.78
N GLU A 20 3.25 -9.66 -4.64
CA GLU A 20 3.59 -11.05 -4.35
C GLU A 20 4.30 -11.11 -3.00
N VAL A 21 3.81 -11.96 -2.10
CA VAL A 21 4.31 -12.07 -0.74
C VAL A 21 4.68 -13.50 -0.37
N GLU A 22 5.64 -13.63 0.53
CA GLU A 22 5.94 -14.86 1.24
C GLU A 22 5.72 -14.64 2.74
N ILE A 23 5.13 -15.63 3.41
CA ILE A 23 4.84 -15.56 4.86
C ILE A 23 5.55 -16.73 5.55
N ASP A 24 6.39 -16.40 6.51
CA ASP A 24 6.97 -17.41 7.40
C ASP A 24 5.92 -17.80 8.47
N PRO A 25 5.41 -19.05 8.45
CA PRO A 25 4.36 -19.45 9.39
C PRO A 25 4.85 -19.61 10.84
N GLU A 26 6.16 -19.71 11.08
CA GLU A 26 6.72 -19.85 12.42
C GLU A 26 6.84 -18.50 13.12
N THR A 27 7.06 -17.42 12.36
CA THR A 27 7.29 -16.07 12.90
C THR A 27 6.20 -15.07 12.55
N GLY A 28 5.39 -15.36 11.52
CA GLY A 28 4.40 -14.44 10.96
C GLY A 28 5.00 -13.29 10.14
N VAL A 29 6.30 -13.33 9.84
CA VAL A 29 6.98 -12.32 9.02
C VAL A 29 6.47 -12.40 7.60
N ILE A 30 6.11 -11.25 7.04
CA ILE A 30 5.71 -11.08 5.65
C ILE A 30 6.88 -10.47 4.89
N GLU A 31 7.32 -11.12 3.83
CA GLU A 31 8.28 -10.60 2.87
C GLU A 31 7.56 -10.26 1.57
N ILE A 32 7.78 -9.05 1.04
CA ILE A 32 7.28 -8.64 -0.27
C ILE A 32 8.32 -9.04 -1.29
N LEU A 33 8.04 -10.07 -2.08
CA LEU A 33 8.95 -10.59 -3.09
C LEU A 33 8.96 -9.72 -4.35
N ASN A 34 7.76 -9.30 -4.80
CA ASN A 34 7.58 -8.46 -5.96
C ASN A 34 6.44 -7.47 -5.76
N TYR A 35 6.58 -6.29 -6.33
CA TYR A 35 5.51 -5.31 -6.39
C TYR A 35 5.50 -4.60 -7.74
N CYS A 36 4.33 -4.59 -8.39
CA CYS A 36 4.12 -3.91 -9.68
C CYS A 36 2.97 -2.92 -9.57
N ALA A 37 3.17 -1.73 -10.13
CA ALA A 37 2.16 -0.69 -10.23
C ALA A 37 2.08 -0.18 -11.66
N THR A 38 0.88 -0.16 -12.25
CA THR A 38 0.61 0.48 -13.53
C THR A 38 -0.47 1.52 -13.30
N ASP A 39 -0.11 2.80 -13.47
CA ASP A 39 -0.97 3.93 -13.19
C ASP A 39 -1.31 4.74 -14.45
N ASP A 40 -2.52 5.29 -14.49
CA ASP A 40 -2.96 6.27 -15.46
C ASP A 40 -3.06 7.66 -14.79
N CYS A 41 -2.06 8.49 -15.02
CA CYS A 41 -2.08 9.90 -14.63
C CYS A 41 -2.30 10.84 -15.83
N GLY A 42 -2.92 10.34 -16.91
CA GLY A 42 -2.99 11.04 -18.17
C GLY A 42 -1.61 11.16 -18.79
N ARG A 43 -1.29 12.33 -19.34
CA ARG A 43 0.06 12.59 -19.86
C ARG A 43 1.09 12.67 -18.75
N VAL A 44 2.11 11.84 -18.83
CA VAL A 44 3.26 11.88 -17.92
C VAL A 44 4.18 13.06 -18.31
N ILE A 45 4.11 14.14 -17.54
CA ILE A 45 4.91 15.36 -17.83
C ILE A 45 6.40 15.14 -17.51
N ASN A 46 6.67 14.46 -16.40
CA ASN A 46 8.04 14.13 -16.00
C ASN A 46 8.06 12.68 -15.49
N PRO A 47 8.55 11.72 -16.30
CA PRO A 47 8.54 10.31 -15.94
C PRO A 47 9.30 10.00 -14.64
N LEU A 48 10.44 10.67 -14.41
CA LEU A 48 11.23 10.46 -13.20
C LEU A 48 10.43 10.87 -11.94
N LEU A 49 9.84 12.06 -11.95
CA LEU A 49 9.08 12.55 -10.80
C LEU A 49 7.80 11.75 -10.59
N ALA A 50 7.12 11.36 -11.66
CA ALA A 50 5.92 10.53 -11.56
C ALA A 50 6.24 9.16 -10.95
N SER A 51 7.30 8.50 -11.42
CA SER A 51 7.74 7.20 -10.89
C SER A 51 8.13 7.30 -9.41
N VAL A 52 8.92 8.31 -9.01
CA VAL A 52 9.30 8.52 -7.60
C VAL A 52 8.07 8.78 -6.72
N GLN A 53 7.06 9.49 -7.24
CA GLN A 53 5.82 9.73 -6.52
C GLN A 53 5.05 8.42 -6.26
N VAL A 54 4.97 7.54 -7.26
CA VAL A 54 4.32 6.22 -7.10
C VAL A 54 5.09 5.36 -6.09
N HIS A 55 6.42 5.28 -6.20
CA HIS A 55 7.25 4.54 -5.24
C HIS A 55 7.02 5.01 -3.81
N GLY A 56 7.07 6.33 -3.58
CA GLY A 56 6.84 6.90 -2.24
C GLY A 56 5.43 6.62 -1.71
N GLY A 57 4.42 6.68 -2.58
CA GLY A 57 3.05 6.33 -2.25
C GLY A 57 2.88 4.85 -1.89
N VAL A 58 3.49 3.95 -2.68
CA VAL A 58 3.48 2.51 -2.38
C VAL A 58 4.08 2.24 -1.00
N VAL A 59 5.27 2.78 -0.71
CA VAL A 59 5.91 2.60 0.60
C VAL A 59 5.04 3.10 1.75
N GLN A 60 4.37 4.24 1.58
CA GLN A 60 3.40 4.74 2.57
C GLN A 60 2.26 3.75 2.78
N GLY A 61 1.69 3.19 1.71
CA GLY A 61 0.63 2.20 1.81
C GLY A 61 1.08 0.88 2.44
N LEU A 62 2.31 0.43 2.17
CA LEU A 62 2.94 -0.71 2.86
C LEU A 62 3.07 -0.44 4.36
N GLY A 63 3.47 0.77 4.74
CA GLY A 63 3.53 1.21 6.14
C GLY A 63 2.20 1.00 6.85
N GLN A 64 1.11 1.49 6.27
CA GLN A 64 -0.24 1.32 6.82
C GLN A 64 -0.66 -0.15 6.90
N ALA A 65 -0.36 -0.94 5.87
CA ALA A 65 -0.79 -2.34 5.80
C ALA A 65 -0.06 -3.24 6.80
N LEU A 66 1.23 -3.01 7.03
CA LEU A 66 2.10 -3.98 7.69
C LEU A 66 2.72 -3.51 9.02
N TYR A 67 2.91 -2.20 9.22
CA TYR A 67 3.79 -1.72 10.30
C TYR A 67 3.16 -0.66 11.20
N GLU A 68 2.58 0.39 10.61
CA GLU A 68 2.24 1.63 11.30
C GLU A 68 0.98 1.48 12.15
N HIS A 69 1.09 1.81 13.44
CA HIS A 69 -0.03 1.75 14.38
C HIS A 69 0.03 2.92 15.38
N ALA A 70 -0.98 3.79 15.33
CA ALA A 70 -1.18 4.79 16.36
C ALA A 70 -1.92 4.15 17.55
N VAL A 71 -1.21 3.98 18.66
CA VAL A 71 -1.73 3.34 19.87
C VAL A 71 -1.99 4.39 20.93
N TYR A 72 -3.20 4.35 21.51
CA TYR A 72 -3.60 5.21 22.62
C TYR A 72 -3.87 4.35 23.84
N ASP A 73 -3.54 4.89 25.01
CA ASP A 73 -3.92 4.28 26.30
C ASP A 73 -5.40 4.59 26.66
N ASP A 74 -5.84 4.05 27.81
CA ASP A 74 -7.23 4.21 28.29
C ASP A 74 -7.58 5.67 28.65
N ASP A 75 -6.58 6.51 28.89
CA ASP A 75 -6.74 7.94 29.14
C ASP A 75 -6.70 8.79 27.86
N GLY A 76 -6.53 8.16 26.69
CA GLY A 76 -6.47 8.81 25.38
C GLY A 76 -5.10 9.42 25.06
N GLN A 77 -4.04 9.07 25.80
CA GLN A 77 -2.69 9.50 25.53
C GLN A 77 -2.06 8.66 24.43
N LEU A 78 -1.49 9.31 23.40
CA LEU A 78 -0.75 8.63 22.35
C LEU A 78 0.55 8.03 22.91
N VAL A 79 0.63 6.70 22.98
CA VAL A 79 1.82 5.99 23.47
C VAL A 79 2.84 5.66 22.38
N SER A 80 2.41 5.62 21.11
CA SER A 80 3.30 5.46 19.94
C SER A 80 3.73 6.79 19.33
N GLY A 81 3.99 7.82 20.15
CA GLY A 81 4.27 9.18 19.71
C GLY A 81 5.73 9.47 19.33
N SER A 82 6.60 8.48 19.32
CA SER A 82 8.00 8.62 18.93
C SER A 82 8.38 7.59 17.85
N PHE A 83 9.47 7.85 17.10
CA PHE A 83 9.99 6.87 16.12
C PHE A 83 10.61 5.62 16.76
N MET A 84 10.70 5.55 18.08
CA MET A 84 11.04 4.32 18.79
C MET A 84 9.85 3.37 18.89
N ASP A 85 8.63 3.91 18.92
CA ASP A 85 7.39 3.18 19.17
C ASP A 85 6.52 3.08 17.90
N TYR A 86 6.65 4.04 16.99
CA TYR A 86 5.94 4.09 15.72
C TYR A 86 6.79 3.47 14.59
N ALA A 87 6.37 2.31 14.12
CA ALA A 87 7.14 1.52 13.16
C ALA A 87 6.91 1.99 11.72
N MET A 88 7.72 2.93 11.24
CA MET A 88 7.74 3.29 9.81
C MET A 88 8.48 2.24 8.97
N PRO A 89 8.10 2.04 7.69
CA PRO A 89 8.84 1.18 6.77
C PRO A 89 10.31 1.60 6.66
N ARG A 90 11.20 0.62 6.60
CA ARG A 90 12.63 0.80 6.39
C ARG A 90 13.04 0.30 5.02
N ALA A 91 14.16 0.79 4.51
CA ALA A 91 14.62 0.49 3.16
C ALA A 91 14.88 -1.01 2.90
N ASP A 92 15.21 -1.77 3.93
CA ASP A 92 15.42 -3.21 3.88
C ASP A 92 14.12 -4.04 3.91
N GLN A 93 12.98 -3.39 4.16
CA GLN A 93 11.65 -4.01 4.22
C GLN A 93 10.83 -3.81 2.95
N VAL A 94 11.36 -3.08 1.97
CA VAL A 94 10.65 -2.72 0.74
C VAL A 94 11.37 -3.32 -0.45
N ALA A 95 10.65 -4.17 -1.21
CA ALA A 95 11.14 -4.68 -2.48
C ALA A 95 11.25 -3.55 -3.53
N ASP A 96 11.96 -3.82 -4.62
CA ASP A 96 11.89 -2.96 -5.80
C ASP A 96 10.46 -2.92 -6.33
N VAL A 97 9.96 -1.70 -6.56
CA VAL A 97 8.63 -1.48 -7.12
C VAL A 97 8.77 -1.24 -8.63
N ALA A 98 8.24 -2.15 -9.43
CA ALA A 98 8.15 -1.93 -10.87
C ALA A 98 7.00 -0.98 -11.18
N VAL A 99 7.30 0.20 -11.72
CA VAL A 99 6.31 1.23 -12.06
C VAL A 99 6.22 1.40 -13.56
N ASP A 100 5.00 1.36 -14.10
CA ASP A 100 4.68 1.68 -15.50
C ASP A 100 3.50 2.64 -15.56
N PHE A 101 3.31 3.28 -16.71
CA PHE A 101 2.23 4.23 -16.95
C PHE A 101 1.44 3.88 -18.21
N ASN A 102 0.12 3.77 -18.05
CA ASN A 102 -0.81 3.63 -19.16
C ASN A 102 -1.52 4.96 -19.43
N GLU A 103 -0.90 5.82 -20.24
CA GLU A 103 -1.39 7.18 -20.49
C GLU A 103 -2.74 7.20 -21.23
N VAL A 104 -3.83 7.49 -20.52
CA VAL A 104 -5.12 7.83 -21.10
C VAL A 104 -5.39 9.31 -20.85
N LEU A 105 -5.28 10.12 -21.90
CA LEU A 105 -5.37 11.58 -21.80
C LEU A 105 -6.73 12.04 -21.28
N ASP A 106 -6.72 12.97 -20.31
CA ASP A 106 -7.94 13.57 -19.82
C ASP A 106 -8.49 14.61 -20.83
N PRO A 107 -9.76 14.50 -21.23
CA PRO A 107 -10.37 15.42 -22.20
C PRO A 107 -10.70 16.80 -21.61
N ASN A 108 -10.67 16.98 -20.29
CA ASN A 108 -11.12 18.20 -19.62
C ASN A 108 -10.01 19.24 -19.49
N ASN A 109 -8.79 18.94 -19.96
CA ASN A 109 -7.68 19.91 -19.99
C ASN A 109 -6.79 19.71 -21.21
N GLU A 110 -6.19 20.81 -21.69
CA GLU A 110 -5.39 20.83 -22.92
C GLU A 110 -4.13 19.96 -22.83
N LEU A 111 -3.57 19.75 -21.64
CA LEU A 111 -2.40 18.91 -21.44
C LEU A 111 -2.74 17.43 -21.37
N GLY A 112 -4.00 17.08 -21.14
CA GLY A 112 -4.44 15.70 -20.95
C GLY A 112 -3.92 15.07 -19.67
N VAL A 113 -3.59 15.85 -18.65
CA VAL A 113 -3.01 15.38 -17.39
C VAL A 113 -4.10 14.96 -16.39
N LYS A 114 -3.76 14.03 -15.49
CA LYS A 114 -4.53 13.68 -14.30
C LYS A 114 -3.63 13.78 -13.07
N GLY A 115 -4.20 13.69 -11.87
CA GLY A 115 -3.41 13.64 -10.64
C GLY A 115 -2.58 12.36 -10.53
N ILE A 116 -1.46 12.41 -9.78
CA ILE A 116 -0.62 11.24 -9.47
C ILE A 116 -0.24 11.22 -7.98
N GLY A 117 -0.57 12.27 -7.23
CA GLY A 117 -0.08 12.48 -5.87
C GLY A 117 -0.31 11.32 -4.92
N GLU A 118 -1.45 10.66 -5.00
CA GLU A 118 -1.86 9.59 -4.09
C GLU A 118 -1.95 8.22 -4.78
N GLY A 119 -1.63 8.10 -6.08
CA GLY A 119 -1.80 6.88 -6.86
C GLY A 119 -1.19 5.66 -6.17
N GLY A 120 0.07 5.73 -5.79
CA GLY A 120 0.74 4.65 -5.07
C GLY A 120 0.09 4.30 -3.73
N ALA A 121 -0.28 5.30 -2.94
CA ALA A 121 -0.79 5.09 -1.58
C ALA A 121 -2.23 4.54 -1.55
N CYS A 122 -3.07 4.89 -2.52
CA CYS A 122 -4.46 4.44 -2.55
C CYS A 122 -4.59 2.94 -2.80
N ALA A 123 -3.78 2.37 -3.68
CA ALA A 123 -3.90 0.97 -4.08
C ALA A 123 -3.05 0.01 -3.23
N ALA A 124 -1.93 0.47 -2.67
CA ALA A 124 -0.96 -0.38 -2.00
C ALA A 124 -1.50 -1.14 -0.79
N PRO A 125 -2.26 -0.54 0.15
CA PRO A 125 -2.81 -1.30 1.26
C PRO A 125 -3.67 -2.47 0.80
N SER A 126 -4.58 -2.23 -0.15
CA SER A 126 -5.48 -3.26 -0.66
C SER A 126 -4.74 -4.36 -1.43
N ALA A 127 -3.74 -4.01 -2.24
CA ALA A 127 -2.94 -4.98 -2.98
C ALA A 127 -2.20 -5.93 -2.03
N VAL A 128 -1.58 -5.38 -0.98
CA VAL A 128 -0.83 -6.19 0.01
C VAL A 128 -1.77 -7.01 0.87
N VAL A 129 -2.87 -6.43 1.38
CA VAL A 129 -3.86 -7.19 2.17
C VAL A 129 -4.40 -8.37 1.38
N ASN A 130 -4.75 -8.18 0.11
CA ASN A 130 -5.23 -9.25 -0.74
C ASN A 130 -4.18 -10.35 -0.95
N ALA A 131 -2.91 -9.98 -1.18
CA ALA A 131 -1.82 -10.94 -1.34
C ALA A 131 -1.59 -11.75 -0.07
N VAL A 132 -1.60 -11.11 1.11
CA VAL A 132 -1.45 -11.77 2.41
C VAL A 132 -2.61 -12.72 2.68
N LEU A 133 -3.85 -12.29 2.45
CA LEU A 133 -5.03 -13.15 2.63
C LEU A 133 -5.02 -14.34 1.67
N ASP A 134 -4.61 -14.15 0.42
CA ASP A 134 -4.47 -15.24 -0.54
C ASP A 134 -3.42 -16.27 -0.08
N ALA A 135 -2.25 -15.80 0.39
CA ALA A 135 -1.22 -16.66 0.94
C ALA A 135 -1.68 -17.44 2.19
N MET A 136 -2.53 -16.84 3.03
CA MET A 136 -3.05 -17.45 4.26
C MET A 136 -4.32 -18.28 4.04
N ALA A 137 -4.95 -18.20 2.87
CA ALA A 137 -6.20 -18.92 2.57
C ALA A 137 -6.06 -20.44 2.69
N CYS A 138 -4.89 -21.00 2.32
CA CYS A 138 -4.61 -22.42 2.45
C CYS A 138 -4.59 -22.93 3.92
N ARG A 139 -4.46 -22.02 4.90
CA ARG A 139 -4.52 -22.28 6.34
C ARG A 139 -5.88 -21.92 6.94
N GLY A 140 -6.83 -21.46 6.13
CA GLY A 140 -8.20 -21.12 6.54
C GLY A 140 -8.36 -19.73 7.17
N VAL A 141 -7.40 -18.84 7.01
CA VAL A 141 -7.53 -17.44 7.46
C VAL A 141 -8.27 -16.65 6.39
N GLU A 142 -9.45 -16.14 6.72
CA GLU A 142 -10.30 -15.40 5.78
C GLU A 142 -10.17 -13.87 5.94
N THR A 143 -9.76 -13.40 7.11
CA THR A 143 -9.65 -11.97 7.40
C THR A 143 -8.59 -11.70 8.46
N ILE A 144 -7.95 -10.54 8.35
CA ILE A 144 -7.00 -10.01 9.32
C ILE A 144 -7.00 -8.47 9.22
N ASP A 145 -7.02 -7.79 10.36
CA ASP A 145 -7.01 -6.33 10.40
C ASP A 145 -5.61 -5.74 10.22
N MET A 146 -5.53 -4.60 9.54
CA MET A 146 -4.30 -3.81 9.48
C MET A 146 -3.98 -3.13 10.84
N PRO A 147 -2.69 -2.89 11.13
CA PRO A 147 -1.53 -3.40 10.44
C PRO A 147 -1.33 -4.91 10.67
N MET A 148 -1.00 -5.64 9.61
CA MET A 148 -0.74 -7.07 9.66
C MET A 148 0.69 -7.33 10.15
N THR A 149 0.93 -6.97 11.41
CA THR A 149 2.23 -7.19 12.05
C THR A 149 2.54 -8.68 12.17
N PRO A 150 3.83 -9.08 12.25
CA PRO A 150 4.21 -10.48 12.40
C PRO A 150 3.48 -11.20 13.53
N LEU A 151 3.30 -10.53 14.67
CA LEU A 151 2.55 -11.09 15.80
C LEU A 151 1.09 -11.39 15.45
N ARG A 152 0.40 -10.47 14.78
CA ARG A 152 -1.00 -10.65 14.38
C ARG A 152 -1.17 -11.77 13.36
N VAL A 153 -0.27 -11.83 12.38
CA VAL A 153 -0.26 -12.89 11.37
C VAL A 153 -0.01 -14.26 12.03
N TRP A 154 1.00 -14.35 12.88
CA TRP A 154 1.29 -15.56 13.63
C TRP A 154 0.11 -16.02 14.49
N GLN A 155 -0.52 -15.10 15.24
CA GLN A 155 -1.70 -15.42 16.06
C GLN A 155 -2.87 -15.95 15.20
N ALA A 156 -3.15 -15.32 14.06
CA ALA A 156 -4.20 -15.77 13.15
C ALA A 156 -3.95 -17.19 12.62
N LEU A 157 -2.69 -17.53 12.31
CA LEU A 157 -2.30 -18.88 11.90
C LEU A 157 -2.48 -19.89 13.02
N GLN A 158 -2.04 -19.58 14.26
CA GLN A 158 -2.15 -20.49 15.41
C GLN A 158 -3.62 -20.76 15.80
N GLU A 159 -4.49 -19.77 15.71
CA GLU A 159 -5.92 -19.94 15.98
C GLU A 159 -6.58 -20.92 15.01
N GLN A 160 -6.20 -20.89 13.73
CA GLN A 160 -6.75 -21.82 12.75
C GLN A 160 -6.20 -23.25 12.92
N ASP A 161 -4.93 -23.40 13.22
CA ASP A 161 -4.33 -24.72 13.50
C ASP A 161 -4.99 -25.39 14.72
N SER A 162 -5.33 -24.60 15.75
CA SER A 162 -6.02 -25.09 16.93
C SER A 162 -7.44 -25.59 16.61
N ARG A 163 -8.18 -24.86 15.75
CA ARG A 163 -9.54 -25.24 15.31
C ARG A 163 -9.57 -26.49 14.43
N GLN A 164 -8.51 -26.75 13.67
CA GLN A 164 -8.41 -27.94 12.81
C GLN A 164 -7.99 -29.20 13.59
N SER A 165 -7.55 -29.03 14.84
CA SER A 165 -7.09 -30.12 15.71
C SER A 165 -8.20 -30.65 16.63
N GLU A 166 -9.36 -29.99 16.68
CA GLU A 166 -10.58 -30.38 17.40
C GLU A 166 -11.56 -31.14 16.49
#